data_936c65f8812178f3f85a6e43017b9e2e
#
_entry.id   936c65f8812178f3f85a6e43017b9e2e
#
_cell.length_a   1.000
_cell.length_b   1.000
_cell.length_c   1.000
_cell.angle_alpha   90.00
_cell.angle_beta   90.00
_cell.angle_gamma   90.00
#
_symmetry.space_group_name_H-M   'P 1'
#
loop_
_entity.id
_entity.type
_entity.pdbx_description
1 polymer ?
#
loop_
_entity_poly.entity_id
_entity_poly.type
_entity_poly.pdbx_seq_one_letter_code
_entity_poly.pdbx_strand_id
1 'polypeptide(L)'
;RFPPGTGVLVENKVFSASVHYRNLKPAYRCGFFSRMGVLTSTRTKTLHWRSGHKVFELLPKGASHKGNAVVRLAKKLGRPLGVAVGDDLTDEDMFNVLAKNGITIQVDRKAGSKAGYFLSGQADVLRLLRFIIAARR
;
A
#
# COMPACT_ATOMS: atom_id res chain seq x y z
N ARG A 1 -12.98 -21.42 -1.86
CA ARG A 1 -12.21 -21.54 -0.61
C ARG A 1 -10.91 -22.26 -0.92
N PHE A 2 -9.78 -21.77 -0.40
CA PHE A 2 -8.49 -22.47 -0.52
C PHE A 2 -8.40 -23.50 0.62
N PRO A 3 -7.93 -24.74 0.33
CA PRO A 3 -7.80 -25.75 1.38
C PRO A 3 -6.84 -25.32 2.50
N PRO A 4 -7.08 -25.76 3.74
CA PRO A 4 -6.12 -25.60 4.81
C PRO A 4 -4.74 -26.19 4.42
N GLY A 5 -3.66 -25.60 4.90
CA GLY A 5 -2.32 -26.09 4.65
C GLY A 5 -1.69 -25.71 3.31
N THR A 6 -2.40 -24.97 2.43
CA THR A 6 -1.84 -24.47 1.17
C THR A 6 -0.83 -23.34 1.35
N GLY A 7 -0.86 -22.65 2.49
CA GLY A 7 -0.10 -21.44 2.75
C GLY A 7 -0.75 -20.16 2.24
N VAL A 8 -2.01 -20.24 1.77
CA VAL A 8 -2.83 -19.06 1.42
C VAL A 8 -3.56 -18.58 2.65
N LEU A 9 -3.47 -17.28 2.93
CA LEU A 9 -4.24 -16.59 3.97
C LEU A 9 -5.23 -15.64 3.32
N VAL A 10 -6.51 -15.78 3.64
CA VAL A 10 -7.55 -14.82 3.24
C VAL A 10 -7.94 -13.98 4.44
N GLU A 11 -7.72 -12.68 4.33
CA GLU A 11 -8.04 -11.69 5.35
C GLU A 11 -9.27 -10.89 4.91
N ASN A 12 -10.30 -10.88 5.76
CA ASN A 12 -11.47 -10.02 5.58
C ASN A 12 -11.29 -8.73 6.38
N LYS A 13 -11.27 -7.59 5.69
CA LYS A 13 -11.08 -6.24 6.28
C LYS A 13 -12.39 -5.45 6.33
N VAL A 14 -13.54 -6.11 6.41
CA VAL A 14 -14.90 -5.54 6.43
C VAL A 14 -15.30 -4.90 5.08
N PHE A 15 -14.52 -3.94 4.57
CA PHE A 15 -14.79 -3.25 3.30
C PHE A 15 -13.91 -3.74 2.14
N SER A 16 -12.97 -4.63 2.41
CA SER A 16 -12.05 -5.20 1.43
C SER A 16 -11.64 -6.60 1.86
N ALA A 17 -11.03 -7.36 0.95
CA ALA A 17 -10.44 -8.64 1.28
C ALA A 17 -9.03 -8.74 0.68
N SER A 18 -8.13 -9.39 1.40
CA SER A 18 -6.78 -9.66 0.90
C SER A 18 -6.51 -11.15 0.85
N VAL A 19 -5.93 -11.61 -0.25
CA VAL A 19 -5.50 -12.99 -0.46
C VAL A 19 -3.99 -13.01 -0.48
N HIS A 20 -3.38 -13.33 0.67
CA HIS A 20 -1.94 -13.41 0.83
C HIS A 20 -1.43 -14.78 0.38
N TYR A 21 -0.39 -14.79 -0.46
CA TYR A 21 0.21 -16.01 -0.99
C TYR A 21 1.72 -16.09 -0.78
N ARG A 22 2.24 -15.34 0.18
CA ARG A 22 3.69 -15.34 0.51
C ARG A 22 4.18 -16.74 0.91
N ASN A 23 3.37 -17.46 1.66
CA ASN A 23 3.69 -18.80 2.16
C ASN A 23 3.08 -19.92 1.31
N LEU A 24 2.67 -19.61 0.08
CA LEU A 24 2.06 -20.59 -0.82
C LEU A 24 3.06 -21.69 -1.17
N LYS A 25 2.70 -22.94 -0.85
CA LYS A 25 3.52 -24.10 -1.12
C LYS A 25 3.60 -24.36 -2.64
N PRO A 26 4.78 -24.81 -3.14
CA PRO A 26 5.00 -25.03 -4.57
C PRO A 26 3.94 -25.93 -5.24
N ALA A 27 3.52 -27.00 -4.57
CA ALA A 27 2.53 -27.96 -5.10
C ALA A 27 1.16 -27.32 -5.43
N TYR A 28 0.82 -26.20 -4.81
CA TYR A 28 -0.48 -25.53 -5.01
C TYR A 28 -0.41 -24.31 -5.93
N ARG A 29 0.77 -23.93 -6.42
CA ARG A 29 0.96 -22.70 -7.20
C ARG A 29 0.12 -22.64 -8.45
N CYS A 30 0.15 -23.69 -9.27
CA CYS A 30 -0.60 -23.73 -10.54
C CYS A 30 -2.11 -23.54 -10.28
N GLY A 31 -2.70 -24.36 -9.41
CA GLY A 31 -4.13 -24.27 -9.07
C GLY A 31 -4.50 -22.93 -8.41
N PHE A 32 -3.61 -22.33 -7.61
CA PHE A 32 -3.83 -21.02 -7.01
C PHE A 32 -3.91 -19.93 -8.08
N PHE A 33 -2.91 -19.81 -8.95
CA PHE A 33 -2.87 -18.76 -9.96
C PHE A 33 -3.95 -18.95 -11.04
N SER A 34 -4.30 -20.16 -11.41
CA SER A 34 -5.43 -20.43 -12.28
C SER A 34 -6.74 -19.88 -11.69
N ARG A 35 -7.02 -20.19 -10.42
CA ARG A 35 -8.22 -19.67 -9.73
C ARG A 35 -8.20 -18.16 -9.57
N MET A 36 -7.05 -17.59 -9.20
CA MET A 36 -6.93 -16.13 -9.09
C MET A 36 -7.08 -15.45 -10.45
N GLY A 37 -6.59 -16.03 -11.54
CA GLY A 37 -6.81 -15.53 -12.89
C GLY A 37 -8.30 -15.41 -13.23
N VAL A 38 -9.10 -16.45 -12.93
CA VAL A 38 -10.55 -16.40 -13.11
C VAL A 38 -11.19 -15.33 -12.22
N LEU A 39 -10.83 -15.28 -10.94
CA LEU A 39 -11.41 -14.30 -10.00
C LEU A 39 -11.06 -12.86 -10.38
N THR A 40 -9.82 -12.60 -10.75
CA THR A 40 -9.36 -11.25 -11.09
C THR A 40 -9.87 -10.77 -12.46
N SER A 41 -10.20 -11.67 -13.37
CA SER A 41 -10.85 -11.34 -14.64
C SER A 41 -12.34 -11.04 -14.51
N THR A 42 -12.98 -11.46 -13.41
CA THR A 42 -14.41 -11.21 -13.17
C THR A 42 -14.64 -9.72 -12.92
N ARG A 43 -15.31 -9.06 -13.85
CA ARG A 43 -15.70 -7.66 -13.71
C ARG A 43 -16.95 -7.55 -12.85
N THR A 44 -16.85 -6.83 -11.74
CA THR A 44 -18.02 -6.45 -10.93
C THR A 44 -18.31 -4.95 -11.06
N LYS A 45 -19.54 -4.54 -10.79
CA LYS A 45 -19.91 -3.11 -10.82
C LYS A 45 -19.28 -2.33 -9.67
N THR A 46 -19.08 -2.96 -8.52
CA THR A 46 -18.76 -2.31 -7.24
C THR A 46 -17.38 -2.60 -6.71
N LEU A 47 -16.72 -3.65 -7.20
CA LEU A 47 -15.41 -4.09 -6.70
C LEU A 47 -14.38 -4.16 -7.82
N HIS A 48 -13.11 -4.06 -7.47
CA HIS A 48 -11.99 -4.31 -8.37
C HIS A 48 -10.85 -5.03 -7.63
N TRP A 49 -10.06 -5.78 -8.38
CA TRP A 49 -8.87 -6.43 -7.88
C TRP A 49 -7.63 -5.55 -8.10
N ARG A 50 -6.73 -5.56 -7.13
CA ARG A 50 -5.40 -4.97 -7.21
C ARG A 50 -4.36 -6.00 -6.80
N SER A 51 -3.27 -6.10 -7.56
CA SER A 51 -2.13 -6.94 -7.22
C SER A 51 -1.09 -6.15 -6.44
N GLY A 52 -0.57 -6.71 -5.35
CA GLY A 52 0.54 -6.20 -4.56
C GLY A 52 1.66 -7.23 -4.41
N HIS A 53 2.61 -6.97 -3.51
CA HIS A 53 3.72 -7.89 -3.26
C HIS A 53 3.24 -9.14 -2.50
N LYS A 54 3.06 -10.25 -3.23
CA LYS A 54 2.56 -11.54 -2.70
C LYS A 54 1.14 -11.45 -2.10
N VAL A 55 0.31 -10.55 -2.63
CA VAL A 55 -1.08 -10.37 -2.22
C VAL A 55 -1.94 -9.96 -3.41
N PHE A 56 -3.18 -10.44 -3.43
CA PHE A 56 -4.27 -9.88 -4.25
C PHE A 56 -5.27 -9.22 -3.31
N GLU A 57 -5.66 -8.00 -3.61
CA GLU A 57 -6.63 -7.23 -2.83
C GLU A 57 -7.91 -7.01 -3.63
N LEU A 58 -9.05 -7.32 -3.03
CA LEU A 58 -10.36 -6.99 -3.55
C LEU A 58 -10.88 -5.73 -2.84
N LEU A 59 -11.07 -4.67 -3.60
CA LEU A 59 -11.38 -3.33 -3.10
C LEU A 59 -12.67 -2.80 -3.71
N PRO A 60 -13.46 -2.00 -2.98
CA PRO A 60 -14.55 -1.23 -3.58
C PRO A 60 -14.04 -0.30 -4.67
N LYS A 61 -14.78 -0.17 -5.77
CA LYS A 61 -14.52 0.87 -6.76
C LYS A 61 -14.70 2.24 -6.09
N GLY A 62 -13.75 3.13 -6.28
CA GLY A 62 -13.74 4.42 -5.58
C GLY A 62 -13.28 4.35 -4.12
N ALA A 63 -12.75 3.18 -3.68
CA ALA A 63 -12.08 3.12 -2.38
C ALA A 63 -11.03 4.21 -2.27
N SER A 64 -11.05 4.90 -1.14
CA SER A 64 -10.10 5.96 -0.87
C SER A 64 -8.70 5.36 -0.78
N HIS A 65 -7.82 5.69 -1.72
CA HIS A 65 -6.40 5.37 -1.62
C HIS A 65 -5.70 6.32 -0.62
N LYS A 66 -4.49 6.00 -0.23
CA LYS A 66 -3.72 6.78 0.77
C LYS A 66 -3.62 8.27 0.42
N GLY A 67 -3.47 8.61 -0.86
CA GLY A 67 -3.45 10.01 -1.32
C GLY A 67 -4.74 10.76 -1.02
N ASN A 68 -5.92 10.16 -1.25
CA ASN A 68 -7.19 10.79 -0.91
C ASN A 68 -7.35 11.02 0.60
N ALA A 69 -6.85 10.11 1.42
CA ALA A 69 -6.84 10.26 2.86
C ALA A 69 -5.99 11.47 3.29
N VAL A 70 -4.82 11.63 2.69
CA VAL A 70 -3.93 12.78 2.91
C VAL A 70 -4.63 14.10 2.53
N VAL A 71 -5.28 14.18 1.36
CA VAL A 71 -6.01 15.39 0.94
C VAL A 71 -7.10 15.76 1.94
N ARG A 72 -7.90 14.77 2.37
CA ARG A 72 -8.98 15.03 3.34
C ARG A 72 -8.43 15.47 4.69
N LEU A 73 -7.35 14.84 5.15
CA LEU A 73 -6.72 15.19 6.42
C LEU A 73 -6.13 16.61 6.37
N ALA A 74 -5.42 16.97 5.31
CA ALA A 74 -4.86 18.29 5.10
C ALA A 74 -5.95 19.38 5.13
N LYS A 75 -7.07 19.15 4.44
CA LYS A 75 -8.23 20.06 4.48
C LYS A 75 -8.81 20.20 5.88
N LYS A 76 -9.00 19.07 6.58
CA LYS A 76 -9.57 19.05 7.94
C LYS A 76 -8.69 19.80 8.95
N LEU A 77 -7.38 19.69 8.81
CA LEU A 77 -6.42 20.31 9.72
C LEU A 77 -6.04 21.76 9.34
N GLY A 78 -6.49 22.24 8.18
CA GLY A 78 -6.07 23.53 7.66
C GLY A 78 -4.55 23.65 7.44
N ARG A 79 -3.87 22.50 7.24
CA ARG A 79 -2.41 22.42 7.08
C ARG A 79 -2.08 22.01 5.65
N PRO A 80 -1.46 22.89 4.85
CA PRO A 80 -1.09 22.57 3.47
C PRO A 80 0.15 21.69 3.35
N LEU A 81 1.02 21.68 4.38
CA LEU A 81 2.29 20.95 4.37
C LEU A 81 2.15 19.63 5.12
N GLY A 82 2.54 18.55 4.49
CA GLY A 82 2.60 17.21 5.07
C GLY A 82 3.92 16.51 4.82
N VAL A 83 4.27 15.57 5.68
CA VAL A 83 5.39 14.66 5.49
C VAL A 83 4.80 13.25 5.26
N ALA A 84 5.12 12.63 4.13
CA ALA A 84 4.78 11.24 3.84
C ALA A 84 6.05 10.39 3.80
N VAL A 85 6.01 9.27 4.52
CA VAL A 85 7.08 8.27 4.55
C VAL A 85 6.46 6.92 4.16
N GLY A 86 7.07 6.19 3.25
CA GLY A 86 6.55 4.92 2.81
C GLY A 86 7.58 4.07 2.05
N ASP A 87 7.31 2.76 1.95
CA ASP A 87 8.22 1.79 1.35
C ASP A 87 7.57 1.00 0.20
N ASP A 88 6.27 1.20 -0.04
CA ASP A 88 5.51 0.36 -0.95
C ASP A 88 4.87 1.16 -2.11
N LEU A 89 4.40 0.44 -3.13
CA LEU A 89 3.77 1.04 -4.31
C LEU A 89 2.51 1.86 -3.98
N THR A 90 1.81 1.52 -2.90
CA THR A 90 0.61 2.26 -2.47
C THR A 90 0.94 3.60 -1.83
N ASP A 91 2.20 3.81 -1.42
CA ASP A 91 2.67 5.07 -0.86
C ASP A 91 2.92 6.12 -1.95
N GLU A 92 3.13 5.68 -3.19
CA GLU A 92 3.24 6.58 -4.35
C GLU A 92 2.00 7.47 -4.52
N ASP A 93 0.82 7.01 -4.09
CA ASP A 93 -0.40 7.82 -4.09
C ASP A 93 -0.26 9.04 -3.16
N MET A 94 0.38 8.88 -2.00
CA MET A 94 0.68 9.99 -1.08
C MET A 94 1.76 10.89 -1.64
N PHE A 95 2.81 10.30 -2.22
CA PHE A 95 3.91 11.05 -2.82
C PHE A 95 3.41 11.95 -3.95
N ASN A 96 2.54 11.42 -4.83
CA ASN A 96 1.93 12.21 -5.90
C ASN A 96 1.15 13.43 -5.38
N VAL A 97 0.36 13.23 -4.33
CA VAL A 97 -0.50 14.29 -3.77
C VAL A 97 0.35 15.37 -3.09
N LEU A 98 1.42 14.97 -2.40
CA LEU A 98 2.27 15.89 -1.65
C LEU A 98 3.44 16.46 -2.45
N ALA A 99 3.66 16.02 -3.70
CA ALA A 99 4.83 16.39 -4.50
C ALA A 99 5.07 17.90 -4.62
N LYS A 100 3.99 18.71 -4.61
CA LYS A 100 4.08 20.18 -4.75
C LYS A 100 4.24 20.93 -3.43
N ASN A 101 3.61 20.42 -2.35
CA ASN A 101 3.43 21.17 -1.10
C ASN A 101 3.78 20.33 0.14
N GLY A 102 4.57 19.28 -0.02
CA GLY A 102 4.91 18.35 1.06
C GLY A 102 6.33 17.80 0.94
N ILE A 103 6.73 17.07 1.95
CA ILE A 103 7.97 16.31 1.98
C ILE A 103 7.60 14.84 1.79
N THR A 104 8.15 14.21 0.76
CA THR A 104 7.88 12.81 0.42
C THR A 104 9.17 12.01 0.51
N ILE A 105 9.15 10.94 1.30
CA ILE A 105 10.34 10.19 1.67
C ILE A 105 10.09 8.70 1.43
N GLN A 106 10.84 8.10 0.52
CA GLN A 106 10.81 6.67 0.31
C GLN A 106 11.81 5.97 1.22
N VAL A 107 11.38 4.89 1.86
CA VAL A 107 12.25 3.96 2.57
C VAL A 107 12.71 2.89 1.58
N ASP A 108 14.01 2.63 1.54
CA ASP A 108 14.66 1.77 0.54
C ASP A 108 14.45 2.29 -0.89
N ARG A 109 15.44 2.99 -1.42
CA ARG A 109 15.38 3.64 -2.74
C ARG A 109 14.96 2.68 -3.84
N LYS A 110 13.82 2.97 -4.49
CA LYS A 110 13.30 2.21 -5.63
C LYS A 110 13.31 3.07 -6.88
N ALA A 111 13.72 2.48 -8.00
CA ALA A 111 13.64 3.16 -9.28
C ALA A 111 12.18 3.50 -9.63
N GLY A 112 11.94 4.71 -10.13
CA GLY A 112 10.62 5.17 -10.55
C GLY A 112 9.73 5.73 -9.45
N SER A 113 10.19 5.79 -8.19
CA SER A 113 9.45 6.49 -7.14
C SER A 113 9.38 7.99 -7.40
N LYS A 114 8.25 8.58 -7.01
CA LYS A 114 7.99 10.03 -7.06
C LYS A 114 8.31 10.74 -5.75
N ALA A 115 8.88 10.03 -4.77
CA ALA A 115 9.37 10.64 -3.55
C ALA A 115 10.52 11.60 -3.86
N GLY A 116 10.52 12.77 -3.21
CA GLY A 116 11.58 13.77 -3.34
C GLY A 116 12.86 13.40 -2.58
N TYR A 117 12.72 12.54 -1.56
CA TYR A 117 13.81 12.09 -0.70
C TYR A 117 13.74 10.60 -0.47
N PHE A 118 14.82 10.02 0.06
CA PHE A 118 14.83 8.61 0.46
C PHE A 118 15.64 8.39 1.74
N LEU A 119 15.28 7.34 2.47
CA LEU A 119 16.05 6.77 3.57
C LEU A 119 16.71 5.47 3.10
N SER A 120 17.89 5.15 3.62
CA SER A 120 18.63 3.95 3.24
C SER A 120 17.99 2.66 3.72
N GLY A 121 17.12 2.73 4.73
CA GLY A 121 16.41 1.59 5.25
C GLY A 121 15.47 1.94 6.40
N GLN A 122 14.74 0.94 6.87
CA GLN A 122 13.72 1.10 7.90
C GLN A 122 14.28 1.63 9.24
N ALA A 123 15.55 1.33 9.56
CA ALA A 123 16.20 1.84 10.77
C ALA A 123 16.31 3.39 10.79
N ASP A 124 16.39 4.01 9.62
CA ASP A 124 16.50 5.46 9.51
C ASP A 124 15.18 6.20 9.76
N VAL A 125 14.04 5.50 9.70
CA VAL A 125 12.73 6.08 10.03
C VAL A 125 12.70 6.57 11.47
N LEU A 126 13.26 5.80 12.41
CA LEU A 126 13.33 6.23 13.81
C LEU A 126 14.21 7.46 14.00
N ARG A 127 15.32 7.56 13.27
CA ARG A 127 16.20 8.74 13.27
C ARG A 127 15.47 9.97 12.74
N LEU A 128 14.73 9.82 11.64
CA LEU A 128 13.90 10.89 11.08
C LEU A 128 12.85 11.38 12.08
N LEU A 129 12.13 10.47 12.75
CA LEU A 129 11.12 10.83 13.74
C LEU A 129 11.73 11.60 14.93
N ARG A 130 12.89 11.17 15.43
CA ARG A 130 13.63 11.88 16.49
C ARG A 130 14.06 13.28 16.04
N PHE A 131 14.54 13.43 14.81
CA PHE A 131 14.90 14.71 14.24
C PHE A 131 13.69 15.66 14.17
N ILE A 132 12.54 15.18 13.66
CA ILE A 132 11.31 15.97 13.57
C ILE A 132 10.84 16.43 14.96
N ILE A 133 10.92 15.55 15.98
CA ILE A 133 10.56 15.91 17.35
C ILE A 133 11.49 16.99 17.90
N ALA A 134 12.79 16.86 17.69
CA ALA A 134 13.78 17.84 18.15
C ALA A 134 13.61 19.20 17.47
N ALA A 135 13.30 19.20 16.17
CA ALA A 135 13.13 20.44 15.39
C ALA A 135 11.81 21.21 15.72
N ARG A 136 10.89 20.62 16.49
CA ARG A 136 9.63 21.27 16.94
C ARG A 136 9.76 22.00 18.27
N ARG A 137 10.91 21.92 18.93
CA ARG A 137 11.21 22.63 20.16
C ARG A 137 11.85 23.98 19.83
#